data_6d8a519fc2ea8964367f662b638ac538
#
_entry.id   6d8a519fc2ea8964367f662b638ac538
#
_cell.length_a   1.000
_cell.length_b   1.000
_cell.length_c   1.000
_cell.angle_alpha   90.00
_cell.angle_beta   90.00
_cell.angle_gamma   90.00
#
_symmetry.space_group_name_H-M   'P 1'
#
loop_
_entity.id
_entity.type
_entity.pdbx_description
1 polymer ?
#
loop_
_entity_poly.entity_id
_entity_poly.type
_entity_poly.pdbx_seq_one_letter_code
_entity_poly.pdbx_strand_id
1 'polypeptide(L)'
;ESGGVLRALLGGLRMQEDLAQTVCLRTGEEDFHHLLDDPQDVSKNYIDYGFLQTNVSAVGTMFKLVDGQRFVEKTAYRPFPAGTLTAAFRYRDELAGEQRCLRLSFAAGHWAVAVPDAAADVTVDCRQGDLASLLMGSCGLEGLLRLGAASADDGEKAMELARLLHWGQKPWLNADY
;
A
#
# COMPACT_ATOMS: atom_id res chain seq x y z
N GLU A 1 0.06 -21.15 5.16
CA GLU A 1 -1.26 -21.75 5.51
C GLU A 1 -2.42 -21.20 4.67
N SER A 2 -2.37 -19.95 4.21
CA SER A 2 -3.47 -19.33 3.44
C SER A 2 -3.65 -19.90 2.02
N GLY A 3 -2.58 -20.30 1.33
CA GLY A 3 -2.64 -20.81 -0.04
C GLY A 3 -3.45 -22.11 -0.22
N GLY A 4 -3.41 -23.02 0.76
CA GLY A 4 -4.19 -24.26 0.73
C GLY A 4 -5.70 -24.01 0.89
N VAL A 5 -6.07 -23.09 1.76
CA VAL A 5 -7.47 -22.68 1.98
C VAL A 5 -8.02 -22.01 0.72
N LEU A 6 -7.23 -21.13 0.10
CA LEU A 6 -7.63 -20.40 -1.10
C LEU A 6 -7.82 -21.36 -2.28
N ARG A 7 -6.94 -22.34 -2.48
CA ARG A 7 -7.08 -23.39 -3.50
C ARG A 7 -8.33 -24.26 -3.25
N ALA A 8 -8.64 -24.58 -2.00
CA ALA A 8 -9.85 -25.31 -1.67
C ALA A 8 -11.12 -24.52 -1.99
N LEU A 9 -11.14 -23.20 -1.72
CA LEU A 9 -12.23 -22.32 -2.09
C LEU A 9 -12.41 -22.22 -3.62
N LEU A 10 -11.32 -22.07 -4.36
CA LEU A 10 -11.34 -22.08 -5.82
C LEU A 10 -11.86 -23.41 -6.40
N GLY A 11 -11.44 -24.56 -5.80
CA GLY A 11 -11.96 -25.87 -6.12
C GLY A 11 -13.47 -25.98 -5.88
N GLY A 12 -13.97 -25.39 -4.78
CA GLY A 12 -15.40 -25.32 -4.49
C GLY A 12 -16.17 -24.48 -5.52
N LEU A 13 -15.59 -23.37 -6.00
CA LEU A 13 -16.21 -22.59 -7.09
C LEU A 13 -16.26 -23.37 -8.39
N ARG A 14 -15.23 -24.13 -8.74
CA ARG A 14 -15.20 -24.99 -9.92
C ARG A 14 -16.31 -26.06 -9.89
N MET A 15 -16.69 -26.55 -8.72
CA MET A 15 -17.79 -27.49 -8.57
C MET A 15 -19.17 -26.89 -8.89
N GLN A 16 -19.25 -25.57 -9.11
CA GLN A 16 -20.49 -24.85 -9.48
C GLN A 16 -20.50 -24.49 -10.98
N GLU A 17 -19.74 -25.18 -11.82
CA GLU A 17 -19.63 -24.88 -13.26
C GLU A 17 -20.94 -25.02 -14.03
N ASP A 18 -21.89 -25.78 -13.50
CA ASP A 18 -23.26 -25.89 -14.00
C ASP A 18 -24.12 -24.63 -13.75
N LEU A 19 -23.74 -23.82 -12.74
CA LEU A 19 -24.45 -22.61 -12.35
C LEU A 19 -23.81 -21.33 -12.92
N ALA A 20 -22.49 -21.34 -13.12
CA ALA A 20 -21.76 -20.17 -13.59
C ALA A 20 -20.58 -20.54 -14.50
N GLN A 21 -20.55 -19.97 -15.71
CA GLN A 21 -19.46 -20.18 -16.67
C GLN A 21 -18.23 -19.30 -16.36
N THR A 22 -18.43 -18.21 -15.65
CA THR A 22 -17.37 -17.25 -15.33
C THR A 22 -17.50 -16.78 -13.90
N VAL A 23 -16.36 -16.73 -13.20
CA VAL A 23 -16.26 -16.18 -11.86
C VAL A 23 -15.41 -14.92 -11.93
N CYS A 24 -15.94 -13.79 -11.46
CA CYS A 24 -15.20 -12.55 -11.32
C CYS A 24 -14.71 -12.43 -9.89
N LEU A 25 -13.40 -12.45 -9.71
CA LEU A 25 -12.77 -12.27 -8.41
C LEU A 25 -12.17 -10.87 -8.31
N ARG A 26 -12.57 -10.11 -7.30
CA ARG A 26 -11.92 -8.86 -6.94
C ARG A 26 -10.99 -9.12 -5.75
N THR A 27 -9.71 -8.84 -5.91
CA THR A 27 -8.70 -9.10 -4.88
C THR A 27 -7.66 -7.99 -4.83
N GLY A 28 -7.10 -7.75 -3.65
CA GLY A 28 -5.91 -6.91 -3.47
C GLY A 28 -4.60 -7.68 -3.59
N GLU A 29 -4.66 -9.00 -3.84
CA GLU A 29 -3.48 -9.85 -3.98
C GLU A 29 -3.00 -9.80 -5.44
N GLU A 30 -1.87 -9.15 -5.68
CA GLU A 30 -1.31 -8.96 -7.02
C GLU A 30 -0.79 -10.27 -7.63
N ASP A 31 -0.34 -11.19 -6.79
CA ASP A 31 0.23 -12.48 -7.17
C ASP A 31 -0.81 -13.60 -7.26
N PHE A 32 -2.11 -13.26 -7.18
CA PHE A 32 -3.20 -14.24 -7.18
C PHE A 32 -3.16 -15.20 -8.37
N HIS A 33 -2.71 -14.72 -9.53
CA HIS A 33 -2.61 -15.51 -10.76
C HIS A 33 -1.68 -16.72 -10.65
N HIS A 34 -0.70 -16.72 -9.72
CA HIS A 34 0.16 -17.87 -9.46
C HIS A 34 -0.55 -19.05 -8.76
N LEU A 35 -1.77 -18.85 -8.27
CA LEU A 35 -2.57 -19.91 -7.66
C LEU A 35 -3.40 -20.68 -8.68
N LEU A 36 -3.53 -20.19 -9.90
CA LEU A 36 -4.35 -20.74 -10.95
C LEU A 36 -3.53 -21.63 -11.89
N ASP A 37 -4.10 -22.76 -12.31
CA ASP A 37 -3.47 -23.63 -13.32
C ASP A 37 -3.49 -22.98 -14.70
N ASP A 38 -4.57 -22.23 -15.01
CA ASP A 38 -4.70 -21.36 -16.18
C ASP A 38 -5.03 -19.95 -15.68
N PRO A 39 -4.06 -19.03 -15.66
CA PRO A 39 -4.24 -17.69 -15.13
C PRO A 39 -4.85 -16.72 -16.15
N GLN A 40 -5.32 -17.16 -17.30
CA GLN A 40 -5.85 -16.28 -18.34
C GLN A 40 -7.11 -15.55 -17.89
N ASP A 41 -7.09 -14.22 -17.96
CA ASP A 41 -8.26 -13.38 -17.77
C ASP A 41 -9.15 -13.41 -19.02
N VAL A 42 -10.37 -13.90 -18.86
CA VAL A 42 -11.34 -14.03 -19.96
C VAL A 42 -12.22 -12.79 -20.18
N SER A 43 -11.91 -11.67 -19.53
CA SER A 43 -12.66 -10.41 -19.66
C SER A 43 -12.60 -9.78 -21.06
N LYS A 44 -11.71 -10.29 -21.93
CA LYS A 44 -11.47 -9.81 -23.31
C LYS A 44 -10.88 -8.40 -23.42
N ASN A 45 -10.31 -7.89 -22.36
CA ASN A 45 -9.58 -6.61 -22.34
C ASN A 45 -8.08 -6.84 -22.51
N TYR A 46 -7.67 -7.71 -23.44
CA TYR A 46 -6.28 -8.13 -23.57
C TYR A 46 -5.52 -7.30 -24.62
N ILE A 47 -4.19 -7.29 -24.43
CA ILE A 47 -3.26 -6.76 -25.40
C ILE A 47 -2.87 -7.91 -26.35
N ASP A 48 -3.14 -7.74 -27.66
CA ASP A 48 -2.74 -8.70 -28.67
C ASP A 48 -1.19 -8.84 -28.75
N TYR A 49 -0.75 -10.03 -29.19
CA TYR A 49 0.64 -10.38 -29.45
C TYR A 49 1.51 -10.78 -28.24
N GLY A 50 1.48 -12.05 -27.91
CA GLY A 50 2.50 -12.72 -27.10
C GLY A 50 2.40 -12.48 -25.59
N PHE A 51 1.33 -11.84 -25.13
CA PHE A 51 1.06 -11.61 -23.70
C PHE A 51 -0.16 -12.40 -23.27
N LEU A 52 -0.06 -13.02 -22.11
CA LEU A 52 -1.19 -13.61 -21.41
C LEU A 52 -1.71 -12.58 -20.40
N GLN A 53 -2.90 -12.05 -20.60
CA GLN A 53 -3.54 -11.20 -19.60
C GLN A 53 -4.00 -12.06 -18.42
N THR A 54 -3.53 -11.75 -17.22
CA THR A 54 -3.87 -12.48 -15.99
C THR A 54 -4.92 -11.76 -15.15
N ASN A 55 -5.00 -10.44 -15.27
CA ASN A 55 -5.95 -9.60 -14.52
C ASN A 55 -6.06 -8.21 -15.14
N VAL A 56 -7.03 -7.44 -14.65
CA VAL A 56 -7.14 -6.00 -14.88
C VAL A 56 -6.87 -5.28 -13.57
N SER A 57 -5.81 -4.46 -13.55
CA SER A 57 -5.51 -3.62 -12.39
C SER A 57 -6.31 -2.33 -12.46
N ALA A 58 -6.90 -1.94 -11.35
CA ALA A 58 -7.64 -0.68 -11.24
C ALA A 58 -7.25 0.07 -9.96
N VAL A 59 -7.32 1.40 -10.03
CA VAL A 59 -7.23 2.25 -8.85
C VAL A 59 -8.60 2.28 -8.19
N GLY A 60 -8.65 1.80 -6.96
CA GLY A 60 -9.89 1.72 -6.18
C GLY A 60 -10.22 3.01 -5.43
N THR A 61 -10.65 2.88 -4.18
CA THR A 61 -11.07 4.00 -3.33
C THR A 61 -9.91 4.97 -3.10
N MET A 62 -10.18 6.26 -3.31
CA MET A 62 -9.23 7.33 -3.00
C MET A 62 -9.33 7.71 -1.53
N PHE A 63 -8.18 7.95 -0.91
CA PHE A 63 -8.08 8.40 0.48
C PHE A 63 -7.50 9.79 0.55
N LYS A 64 -8.00 10.59 1.49
CA LYS A 64 -7.43 11.88 1.84
C LYS A 64 -6.98 11.87 3.30
N LEU A 65 -5.74 12.25 3.52
CA LEU A 65 -5.20 12.43 4.87
C LEU A 65 -5.67 13.79 5.40
N VAL A 66 -6.64 13.80 6.32
CA VAL A 66 -7.18 15.02 6.94
C VAL A 66 -6.31 15.43 8.13
N ASP A 67 -5.94 14.48 8.96
CA ASP A 67 -5.12 14.66 10.16
C ASP A 67 -4.12 13.51 10.28
N GLY A 68 -2.87 13.77 9.93
CA GLY A 68 -1.81 12.76 9.93
C GLY A 68 -1.43 12.30 11.32
N GLN A 69 -1.42 13.19 12.32
CA GLN A 69 -1.08 12.85 13.69
C GLN A 69 -2.14 11.91 14.26
N ARG A 70 -3.39 12.29 14.16
CA ARG A 70 -4.52 11.47 14.63
C ARG A 70 -4.62 10.13 13.91
N PHE A 71 -4.28 10.10 12.62
CA PHE A 71 -4.20 8.83 11.87
C PHE A 71 -3.17 7.89 12.49
N VAL A 72 -1.96 8.37 12.75
CA VAL A 72 -0.88 7.57 13.37
C VAL A 72 -1.27 7.09 14.76
N GLU A 73 -1.82 7.97 15.60
CA GLU A 73 -2.31 7.61 16.94
C GLU A 73 -3.36 6.49 16.89
N LYS A 74 -4.32 6.58 15.96
CA LYS A 74 -5.39 5.59 15.80
C LYS A 74 -4.91 4.27 15.22
N THR A 75 -3.78 4.26 14.53
CA THR A 75 -3.18 3.07 13.90
C THR A 75 -1.90 2.60 14.59
N ALA A 76 -1.58 3.13 15.78
CA ALA A 76 -0.40 2.79 16.56
C ALA A 76 -0.31 1.29 16.96
N TYR A 77 -1.42 0.57 16.94
CA TYR A 77 -1.49 -0.86 17.20
C TYR A 77 -0.92 -1.73 16.06
N ARG A 78 -0.70 -1.16 14.88
CA ARG A 78 -0.18 -1.91 13.73
C ARG A 78 1.27 -2.31 13.98
N PRO A 79 1.64 -3.58 13.71
CA PRO A 79 3.02 -4.02 13.79
C PRO A 79 3.80 -3.57 12.55
N PHE A 80 5.05 -3.20 12.78
CA PHE A 80 6.04 -2.87 11.75
C PHE A 80 7.28 -3.73 11.90
N PRO A 81 8.14 -3.82 10.88
CA PRO A 81 9.45 -4.45 11.02
C PRO A 81 10.24 -3.81 12.16
N ALA A 82 11.10 -4.61 12.81
CA ALA A 82 11.96 -4.09 13.86
C ALA A 82 12.95 -3.06 13.31
N GLY A 83 13.11 -1.96 14.02
CA GLY A 83 14.02 -0.87 13.72
C GLY A 83 13.72 0.33 14.59
N THR A 84 14.67 1.28 14.63
CA THR A 84 14.53 2.56 15.32
C THR A 84 14.92 3.67 14.36
N LEU A 85 13.98 4.56 14.08
CA LEU A 85 14.19 5.66 13.15
C LEU A 85 13.17 6.76 13.43
N THR A 86 13.59 8.02 13.29
CA THR A 86 12.69 9.19 13.32
C THR A 86 12.65 9.81 11.92
N ALA A 87 11.47 9.89 11.33
CA ALA A 87 11.26 10.46 10.01
C ALA A 87 10.41 11.73 10.09
N ALA A 88 10.71 12.72 9.25
CA ALA A 88 9.90 13.90 9.03
C ALA A 88 9.36 13.90 7.61
N PHE A 89 8.05 13.98 7.46
CA PHE A 89 7.38 14.13 6.16
C PHE A 89 6.92 15.56 6.00
N ARG A 90 7.50 16.28 5.04
CA ARG A 90 7.08 17.64 4.69
C ARG A 90 6.13 17.58 3.49
N TYR A 91 5.01 18.22 3.60
CA TYR A 91 4.00 18.27 2.54
C TYR A 91 3.22 19.57 2.60
N ARG A 92 2.62 19.93 1.48
CA ARG A 92 1.69 21.07 1.42
C ARG A 92 0.27 20.53 1.64
N ASP A 93 -0.42 21.10 2.60
CA ASP A 93 -1.87 20.86 2.76
C ASP A 93 -2.61 21.58 1.64
N GLU A 94 -3.21 20.82 0.74
CA GLU A 94 -3.86 21.35 -0.46
C GLU A 94 -5.13 22.18 -0.15
N LEU A 95 -5.78 21.94 0.99
CA LEU A 95 -6.96 22.68 1.42
C LEU A 95 -6.60 23.99 2.12
N ALA A 96 -5.67 23.91 3.07
CA ALA A 96 -5.24 25.10 3.82
C ALA A 96 -4.21 25.94 3.05
N GLY A 97 -3.53 25.35 2.06
CA GLY A 97 -2.45 26.00 1.32
C GLY A 97 -1.14 26.13 2.11
N GLU A 98 -1.06 25.50 3.28
CA GLU A 98 0.04 25.63 4.24
C GLU A 98 1.05 24.49 4.11
N GLN A 99 2.33 24.80 4.41
CA GLN A 99 3.33 23.75 4.60
C GLN A 99 3.12 23.08 5.96
N ARG A 100 3.11 21.75 5.95
CA ARG A 100 2.99 20.92 7.15
C ARG A 100 4.12 19.92 7.25
N CYS A 101 4.36 19.47 8.48
CA CYS A 101 5.36 18.46 8.78
C CYS A 101 4.73 17.43 9.73
N LEU A 102 4.69 16.17 9.28
CA LEU A 102 4.34 15.03 10.12
C LEU A 102 5.63 14.32 10.55
N ARG A 103 5.91 14.23 11.84
CA ARG A 103 7.05 13.53 12.38
C ARG A 103 6.63 12.20 12.98
N LEU A 104 7.30 11.12 12.57
CA LEU A 104 7.05 9.77 13.01
C LEU A 104 8.30 9.19 13.67
N SER A 105 8.12 8.51 14.78
CA SER A 105 9.15 7.68 15.40
C SER A 105 8.77 6.21 15.24
N PHE A 106 9.74 5.39 14.87
CA PHE A 106 9.64 3.94 14.82
C PHE A 106 10.50 3.37 15.93
N ALA A 107 9.92 2.51 16.76
CA ALA A 107 10.65 1.81 17.83
C ALA A 107 9.88 0.54 18.22
N ALA A 108 10.60 -0.53 18.54
CA ALA A 108 10.04 -1.79 19.03
C ALA A 108 8.92 -2.37 18.14
N GLY A 109 9.00 -2.17 16.82
CA GLY A 109 8.01 -2.66 15.86
C GLY A 109 6.69 -1.87 15.84
N HIS A 110 6.68 -0.65 16.35
CA HIS A 110 5.54 0.26 16.33
C HIS A 110 5.93 1.64 15.84
N TRP A 111 4.97 2.40 15.40
CA TRP A 111 5.13 3.81 15.09
C TRP A 111 4.36 4.67 16.09
N ALA A 112 4.83 5.90 16.24
CA ALA A 112 4.18 6.93 17.02
C ALA A 112 4.43 8.31 16.39
N VAL A 113 3.63 9.30 16.76
CA VAL A 113 3.93 10.69 16.46
C VAL A 113 5.15 11.10 17.31
N ALA A 114 6.20 11.55 16.65
CA ALA A 114 7.39 12.04 17.35
C ALA A 114 7.13 13.43 17.96
N VAL A 115 7.87 13.77 19.02
CA VAL A 115 7.78 15.11 19.60
C VAL A 115 8.16 16.18 18.55
N PRO A 116 7.56 17.37 18.58
CA PRO A 116 7.72 18.37 17.53
C PRO A 116 9.16 18.75 17.23
N ASP A 117 10.02 18.82 18.25
CA ASP A 117 11.42 19.23 18.14
C ASP A 117 12.42 18.06 18.05
N ALA A 118 11.91 16.81 17.92
CA ALA A 118 12.81 15.68 17.73
C ALA A 118 13.60 15.85 16.43
N ALA A 119 14.92 15.62 16.50
CA ALA A 119 15.75 15.54 15.32
C ALA A 119 15.25 14.37 14.47
N ALA A 120 15.05 14.61 13.16
CA ALA A 120 14.72 13.55 12.22
C ALA A 120 16.00 12.94 11.65
N ASP A 121 16.06 11.62 11.58
CA ASP A 121 17.14 10.89 10.92
C ASP A 121 17.04 11.02 9.39
N VAL A 122 15.82 11.25 8.89
CA VAL A 122 15.53 11.50 7.47
C VAL A 122 14.32 12.42 7.31
N THR A 123 14.42 13.32 6.33
CA THR A 123 13.30 14.17 5.91
C THR A 123 12.87 13.79 4.50
N VAL A 124 11.58 13.54 4.33
CA VAL A 124 10.96 13.19 3.05
C VAL A 124 10.02 14.33 2.64
N ASP A 125 10.24 14.87 1.45
CA ASP A 125 9.32 15.81 0.80
C ASP A 125 8.42 15.07 -0.17
N CYS A 126 7.10 15.26 -0.07
CA CYS A 126 6.13 14.61 -0.96
C CYS A 126 4.82 15.41 -1.02
N ARG A 127 3.94 15.05 -1.93
CA ARG A 127 2.58 15.62 -1.96
C ARG A 127 1.71 14.98 -0.87
N GLN A 128 0.68 15.68 -0.43
CA GLN A 128 -0.28 15.17 0.57
C GLN A 128 -0.93 13.84 0.14
N GLY A 129 -1.27 13.69 -1.14
CA GLY A 129 -1.85 12.46 -1.68
C GLY A 129 -0.87 11.28 -1.67
N ASP A 130 0.42 11.53 -1.97
CA ASP A 130 1.45 10.51 -1.92
C ASP A 130 1.73 10.08 -0.48
N LEU A 131 1.75 11.02 0.48
CA LEU A 131 1.83 10.71 1.90
C LEU A 131 0.63 9.89 2.37
N ALA A 132 -0.59 10.24 1.96
CA ALA A 132 -1.78 9.46 2.29
C ALA A 132 -1.67 8.02 1.75
N SER A 133 -1.25 7.85 0.50
CA SER A 133 -1.05 6.55 -0.13
C SER A 133 0.01 5.71 0.59
N LEU A 134 1.11 6.35 1.00
CA LEU A 134 2.19 5.71 1.76
C LEU A 134 1.71 5.24 3.14
N LEU A 135 1.05 6.12 3.91
CA LEU A 135 0.55 5.81 5.25
C LEU A 135 -0.58 4.77 5.25
N MET A 136 -1.36 4.71 4.18
CA MET A 136 -2.37 3.68 3.97
C MET A 136 -1.79 2.35 3.48
N GLY A 137 -0.55 2.35 2.96
CA GLY A 137 0.11 1.16 2.44
C GLY A 137 -0.27 0.81 1.00
N SER A 138 -0.90 1.73 0.26
CA SER A 138 -1.23 1.51 -1.16
C SER A 138 -0.03 1.68 -2.09
N CYS A 139 1.02 2.34 -1.65
CA CYS A 139 2.30 2.43 -2.33
C CYS A 139 3.47 2.32 -1.34
N GLY A 140 4.66 1.99 -1.84
CA GLY A 140 5.89 1.97 -1.07
C GLY A 140 6.71 3.24 -1.28
N LEU A 141 7.47 3.66 -0.26
CA LEU A 141 8.34 4.84 -0.33
C LEU A 141 9.40 4.70 -1.43
N GLU A 142 9.99 3.51 -1.59
CA GLU A 142 10.96 3.23 -2.65
C GLU A 142 10.39 3.55 -4.05
N GLY A 143 9.14 3.16 -4.31
CA GLY A 143 8.44 3.46 -5.55
C GLY A 143 8.27 4.96 -5.78
N LEU A 144 7.87 5.70 -4.74
CA LEU A 144 7.72 7.16 -4.81
C LEU A 144 9.04 7.86 -5.10
N LEU A 145 10.12 7.46 -4.42
CA LEU A 145 11.47 8.01 -4.64
C LEU A 145 11.96 7.72 -6.07
N ARG A 146 11.84 6.49 -6.53
CA ARG A 146 12.25 6.08 -7.89
C ARG A 146 11.50 6.82 -8.99
N LEU A 147 10.22 7.13 -8.78
CA LEU A 147 9.39 7.87 -9.73
C LEU A 147 9.49 9.40 -9.59
N GLY A 148 10.27 9.90 -8.61
CA GLY A 148 10.40 11.34 -8.36
C GLY A 148 9.12 11.97 -7.76
N ALA A 149 8.19 11.16 -7.24
CA ALA A 149 7.00 11.63 -6.53
C ALA A 149 7.30 12.02 -5.07
N ALA A 150 8.43 11.56 -4.54
CA ALA A 150 9.01 12.00 -3.28
C ALA A 150 10.52 12.23 -3.43
N SER A 151 11.09 13.03 -2.53
CA SER A 151 12.55 13.19 -2.38
C SER A 151 12.93 13.09 -0.91
N ALA A 152 14.16 12.68 -0.63
CA ALA A 152 14.69 12.57 0.72
C ALA A 152 16.07 13.24 0.82
N ASP A 153 16.39 13.78 1.99
CA ASP A 153 17.67 14.40 2.29
C ASP A 153 18.79 13.39 2.52
N ASP A 154 18.47 12.16 2.94
CA ASP A 154 19.38 11.04 3.11
C ASP A 154 18.83 9.79 2.42
N GLY A 155 19.51 9.33 1.38
CA GLY A 155 19.06 8.18 0.58
C GLY A 155 19.17 6.85 1.32
N GLU A 156 20.18 6.65 2.15
CA GLU A 156 20.36 5.42 2.91
C GLU A 156 19.27 5.28 3.99
N LYS A 157 19.06 6.37 4.75
CA LYS A 157 18.01 6.45 5.76
C LYS A 157 16.60 6.36 5.14
N ALA A 158 16.42 6.89 3.93
CA ALA A 158 15.15 6.75 3.20
C ALA A 158 14.86 5.29 2.82
N MET A 159 15.88 4.51 2.46
CA MET A 159 15.69 3.07 2.19
C MET A 159 15.43 2.27 3.49
N GLU A 160 16.05 2.66 4.61
CA GLU A 160 15.72 2.09 5.92
C GLU A 160 14.25 2.40 6.28
N LEU A 161 13.81 3.64 6.10
CA LEU A 161 12.43 4.05 6.29
C LEU A 161 11.46 3.29 5.37
N ALA A 162 11.82 3.08 4.09
CA ALA A 162 11.02 2.32 3.15
C ALA A 162 10.79 0.88 3.64
N ARG A 163 11.82 0.25 4.21
CA ARG A 163 11.72 -1.08 4.80
C ARG A 163 10.80 -1.10 6.04
N LEU A 164 10.89 -0.08 6.90
CA LEU A 164 10.03 0.05 8.07
C LEU A 164 8.56 0.28 7.67
N LEU A 165 8.31 1.05 6.62
CA LEU A 165 6.97 1.33 6.09
C LEU A 165 6.45 0.25 5.13
N HIS A 166 7.15 -0.88 5.00
CA HIS A 166 6.70 -1.94 4.14
C HIS A 166 5.44 -2.61 4.70
N TRP A 167 4.34 -2.44 4.01
CA TRP A 167 3.07 -3.10 4.29
C TRP A 167 3.07 -4.45 3.57
N GLY A 168 2.98 -5.54 4.29
CA GLY A 168 2.98 -6.89 3.70
C GLY A 168 1.81 -7.15 2.74
N GLN A 169 0.73 -6.37 2.84
CA GLN A 169 -0.42 -6.40 1.94
C GLN A 169 -0.91 -4.99 1.66
N LYS A 170 -1.28 -4.72 0.42
CA LYS A 170 -1.96 -3.47 0.06
C LYS A 170 -3.36 -3.41 0.68
N PRO A 171 -3.83 -2.22 1.04
CA PRO A 171 -5.18 -2.05 1.56
C PRO A 171 -6.18 -2.44 0.48
N TRP A 172 -7.16 -3.23 0.88
CA TRP A 172 -8.21 -3.67 0.00
C TRP A 172 -9.57 -3.39 0.64
N LEU A 173 -10.51 -2.91 -0.15
CA LEU A 173 -11.86 -2.63 0.28
C LEU A 173 -12.84 -3.34 -0.66
N ASN A 174 -13.63 -4.25 -0.11
CA ASN A 174 -14.73 -4.91 -0.81
C ASN A 174 -16.05 -4.31 -0.32
N ALA A 175 -16.29 -3.05 -0.64
CA ALA A 175 -17.55 -2.40 -0.38
C ALA A 175 -18.09 -1.84 -1.69
N ASP A 176 -19.29 -2.27 -2.06
CA ASP A 176 -20.06 -1.63 -3.10
C ASP A 176 -20.82 -0.45 -2.44
N TYR A 177 -20.65 0.75 -2.96
CA TYR A 177 -21.36 1.96 -2.54
C TYR A 177 -22.53 2.22 -3.48
#